data_5ccb379009c29a60b4b5679199fdd825
#
_entry.id   5ccb379009c29a60b4b5679199fdd825
#
_cell.length_a   1.000
_cell.length_b   1.000
_cell.length_c   1.000
_cell.angle_alpha   90.00
_cell.angle_beta   90.00
_cell.angle_gamma   90.00
#
_symmetry.space_group_name_H-M   'P 1'
#
loop_
_entity.id
_entity.type
_entity.pdbx_description
1 polymer ?
#
loop_
_entity_poly.entity_id
_entity_poly.type
_entity_poly.pdbx_seq_one_letter_code
_entity_poly.pdbx_strand_id
1 'polypeptide(L)'
;MKTQKTRQQRKKSAYDWFLRVTLCVFIIIAIVLVGMQIRSKYVFLQNTFINQVNCSNLSVKQAEKKIKNELFDTATINFSYGDDRFVVTLSKLNPSLNKTDLAEDLKQIMREQDSFKNLPFQEEAITNLYSVDVEALKKFLERTGFGSSSNFNAQIEWNSEKNKYVIVDELANVGMTLDQMTDYTVNNINNGVTNIDFKKLQKSLWSERKDTLVESLNHINPIIVDTNLQFVLNGETICSLDASTIKNWVKMDDEGQPFIQIDGNVEEFVAKVAQIVENKKHPTYFQPSGLDRQIEIGGLTNYVIDQDKYSNWIKSNLGETQETTISAKATPLSDYIELDITRQTVWLYRNGECIMASPSVTGNVATGHGTRTGVFSVYEMTTDETLRGYENDGTPYTSHVDRWMEFDNGNGFHDAKWRYGVFGGDIYKTDGSHGCVNMPVDKAKFLYSNIWLGYTVIIYKS
;
A
#
# COMPACT_ATOMS: atom_id res chain seq x y z
N MET A 1 73.82 -68.06 40.08
CA MET A 1 73.75 -66.65 40.51
C MET A 1 74.55 -65.67 39.68
N LYS A 2 75.51 -66.01 38.86
CA LYS A 2 76.28 -65.07 37.98
C LYS A 2 75.53 -64.54 36.73
N THR A 3 74.59 -65.34 36.19
CA THR A 3 73.87 -64.98 34.93
C THR A 3 72.78 -63.95 35.11
N GLN A 4 72.17 -63.79 36.28
CA GLN A 4 71.13 -62.77 36.55
C GLN A 4 71.74 -61.38 36.80
N LYS A 5 72.89 -61.26 37.40
CA LYS A 5 73.56 -59.96 37.63
C LYS A 5 74.01 -59.29 36.28
N THR A 6 74.48 -60.07 35.34
CA THR A 6 74.87 -59.57 34.03
C THR A 6 73.68 -59.11 33.15
N ARG A 7 72.50 -59.73 33.27
CA ARG A 7 71.27 -59.30 32.57
C ARG A 7 70.69 -58.02 33.14
N GLN A 8 70.74 -57.84 34.47
CA GLN A 8 70.31 -56.57 35.08
C GLN A 8 71.28 -55.37 34.80
N GLN A 9 72.58 -55.61 34.74
CA GLN A 9 73.56 -54.58 34.37
C GLN A 9 73.41 -54.16 32.88
N ARG A 10 73.15 -55.08 31.95
CA ARG A 10 72.84 -54.74 30.52
C ARG A 10 71.54 -54.01 30.36
N LYS A 11 70.51 -54.35 31.12
CA LYS A 11 69.27 -53.58 31.10
C LYS A 11 69.42 -52.16 31.65
N LYS A 12 70.21 -51.98 32.71
CA LYS A 12 70.49 -50.67 33.29
C LYS A 12 71.31 -49.80 32.32
N SER A 13 72.31 -50.39 31.70
CA SER A 13 73.14 -49.67 30.65
C SER A 13 72.37 -49.32 29.40
N ALA A 14 71.43 -50.14 28.93
CA ALA A 14 70.56 -49.87 27.82
C ALA A 14 69.55 -48.76 28.15
N TYR A 15 69.01 -48.73 29.36
CA TYR A 15 68.13 -47.71 29.84
C TYR A 15 68.86 -46.35 30.03
N ASP A 16 70.06 -46.34 30.57
CA ASP A 16 70.86 -45.11 30.68
C ASP A 16 71.28 -44.56 29.31
N TRP A 17 71.56 -45.41 28.35
CA TRP A 17 71.82 -45.02 26.96
C TRP A 17 70.59 -44.45 26.32
N PHE A 18 69.43 -45.04 26.47
CA PHE A 18 68.14 -44.56 25.94
C PHE A 18 67.83 -43.18 26.56
N LEU A 19 68.00 -43.04 27.88
CA LEU A 19 67.79 -41.75 28.55
C LEU A 19 68.71 -40.66 28.00
N ARG A 20 69.98 -40.96 27.77
CA ARG A 20 70.95 -39.99 27.20
C ARG A 20 70.61 -39.61 25.77
N VAL A 21 70.19 -40.53 24.96
CA VAL A 21 69.75 -40.27 23.58
C VAL A 21 68.49 -39.42 23.58
N THR A 22 67.50 -39.77 24.43
CA THR A 22 66.29 -39.01 24.56
C THR A 22 66.55 -37.56 25.05
N LEU A 23 67.44 -37.41 26.01
CA LEU A 23 67.87 -36.09 26.49
C LEU A 23 68.59 -35.26 25.42
N CYS A 24 69.50 -35.90 24.62
CA CYS A 24 70.16 -35.26 23.51
C CYS A 24 69.14 -34.79 22.43
N VAL A 25 68.12 -35.61 22.12
CA VAL A 25 67.04 -35.25 21.20
C VAL A 25 66.25 -34.04 21.77
N PHE A 26 65.87 -34.06 23.04
CA PHE A 26 65.20 -32.90 23.65
C PHE A 26 66.05 -31.63 23.65
N ILE A 27 67.38 -31.74 23.90
CA ILE A 27 68.28 -30.58 23.85
C ILE A 27 68.34 -30.05 22.40
N ILE A 28 68.43 -30.92 21.40
CA ILE A 28 68.44 -30.50 19.99
C ILE A 28 67.13 -29.81 19.65
N ILE A 29 65.99 -30.39 20.01
CA ILE A 29 64.67 -29.79 19.80
C ILE A 29 64.62 -28.41 20.49
N ALA A 30 65.08 -28.29 21.75
CA ALA A 30 65.07 -27.01 22.44
C ALA A 30 65.95 -25.96 21.75
N ILE A 31 67.15 -26.33 21.28
CA ILE A 31 68.04 -25.45 20.51
C ILE A 31 67.38 -24.98 19.20
N VAL A 32 66.73 -25.87 18.49
CA VAL A 32 66.00 -25.54 17.26
C VAL A 32 64.85 -24.60 17.56
N LEU A 33 64.04 -24.85 18.59
CA LEU A 33 62.94 -23.98 19.00
C LEU A 33 63.41 -22.60 19.44
N VAL A 34 64.51 -22.51 20.24
CA VAL A 34 65.12 -21.24 20.61
C VAL A 34 65.68 -20.51 19.39
N GLY A 35 66.33 -21.24 18.49
CA GLY A 35 66.80 -20.69 17.20
C GLY A 35 65.68 -20.10 16.34
N MET A 36 64.54 -20.81 16.26
CA MET A 36 63.35 -20.31 15.57
C MET A 36 62.78 -19.04 16.23
N GLN A 37 62.73 -18.99 17.55
CA GLN A 37 62.26 -17.81 18.30
C GLN A 37 63.21 -16.58 18.12
N ILE A 38 64.51 -16.82 18.10
CA ILE A 38 65.50 -15.74 17.83
C ILE A 38 65.32 -15.24 16.39
N ARG A 39 65.17 -16.13 15.42
CA ARG A 39 65.01 -15.80 14.01
C ARG A 39 63.72 -15.02 13.76
N SER A 40 62.63 -15.35 14.42
CA SER A 40 61.33 -14.68 14.29
C SER A 40 61.37 -13.19 14.68
N LYS A 41 62.42 -12.76 15.43
CA LYS A 41 62.64 -11.34 15.79
C LYS A 41 63.26 -10.49 14.64
N TYR A 42 63.85 -11.14 13.63
CA TYR A 42 64.58 -10.46 12.58
C TYR A 42 64.00 -10.68 11.17
N VAL A 43 63.28 -11.75 10.97
CA VAL A 43 62.65 -12.07 9.69
C VAL A 43 61.27 -12.66 9.90
N PHE A 44 60.39 -12.46 8.93
CA PHE A 44 59.05 -13.10 8.92
C PHE A 44 59.20 -14.61 8.85
N LEU A 45 58.30 -15.33 9.54
CA LEU A 45 58.29 -16.77 9.54
C LEU A 45 57.97 -17.34 8.12
N GLN A 46 58.29 -18.59 7.94
CA GLN A 46 57.95 -19.28 6.70
C GLN A 46 56.44 -19.36 6.52
N ASN A 47 55.95 -19.19 5.28
CA ASN A 47 54.53 -19.12 4.92
C ASN A 47 53.80 -17.90 5.47
N THR A 48 54.50 -16.81 5.78
CA THR A 48 53.90 -15.54 6.13
C THR A 48 53.52 -14.77 4.86
N PHE A 49 52.27 -14.42 4.74
CA PHE A 49 51.73 -13.56 3.69
C PHE A 49 51.20 -12.27 4.35
N ILE A 50 51.45 -11.14 3.75
CA ILE A 50 50.99 -9.85 4.20
C ILE A 50 50.23 -9.19 3.04
N ASN A 51 48.93 -8.97 3.20
CA ASN A 51 48.05 -8.55 2.13
C ASN A 51 48.25 -9.39 0.85
N GLN A 52 48.36 -10.74 1.01
CA GLN A 52 48.59 -11.73 -0.04
C GLN A 52 49.97 -11.72 -0.70
N VAL A 53 50.88 -10.84 -0.27
CA VAL A 53 52.29 -10.83 -0.72
C VAL A 53 53.11 -11.75 0.17
N ASN A 54 53.81 -12.71 -0.43
CA ASN A 54 54.66 -13.65 0.31
C ASN A 54 55.88 -12.92 0.90
N CYS A 55 55.87 -12.77 2.21
CA CYS A 55 56.95 -12.13 2.99
C CYS A 55 57.85 -13.11 3.73
N SER A 56 57.72 -14.42 3.48
CA SER A 56 58.47 -15.48 4.16
C SER A 56 59.97 -15.22 4.15
N ASN A 57 60.60 -15.32 5.31
CA ASN A 57 62.04 -15.17 5.54
C ASN A 57 62.61 -13.80 5.15
N LEU A 58 61.78 -12.78 4.92
CA LEU A 58 62.19 -11.41 4.63
C LEU A 58 62.34 -10.61 5.92
N SER A 59 63.31 -9.68 5.97
CA SER A 59 63.35 -8.65 6.99
C SER A 59 62.27 -7.59 6.73
N VAL A 60 61.91 -6.76 7.73
CA VAL A 60 60.95 -5.65 7.58
C VAL A 60 61.23 -4.80 6.33
N LYS A 61 62.48 -4.38 6.12
CA LYS A 61 62.86 -3.57 4.95
C LYS A 61 62.67 -4.27 3.61
N GLN A 62 62.95 -5.59 3.58
CA GLN A 62 62.75 -6.39 2.35
C GLN A 62 61.27 -6.63 2.07
N ALA A 63 60.48 -6.91 3.11
CA ALA A 63 59.03 -7.11 2.99
C ALA A 63 58.33 -5.80 2.52
N GLU A 64 58.68 -4.67 3.12
CA GLU A 64 58.17 -3.37 2.67
C GLU A 64 58.44 -3.09 1.20
N LYS A 65 59.69 -3.30 0.75
CA LYS A 65 60.04 -3.16 -0.67
C LYS A 65 59.27 -4.08 -1.57
N LYS A 66 59.07 -5.35 -1.13
CA LYS A 66 58.36 -6.37 -1.89
C LYS A 66 56.89 -6.04 -2.00
N ILE A 67 56.24 -5.66 -0.89
CA ILE A 67 54.82 -5.26 -0.87
C ILE A 67 54.61 -4.09 -1.84
N LYS A 68 55.42 -3.04 -1.76
CA LYS A 68 55.27 -1.87 -2.65
C LYS A 68 55.42 -2.21 -4.13
N ASN A 69 56.20 -3.22 -4.47
CA ASN A 69 56.45 -3.60 -5.88
C ASN A 69 55.44 -4.63 -6.42
N GLU A 70 54.97 -5.53 -5.60
CA GLU A 70 54.25 -6.75 -6.09
C GLU A 70 52.78 -6.75 -5.70
N LEU A 71 52.33 -5.93 -4.70
CA LEU A 71 50.99 -5.97 -4.15
C LEU A 71 49.88 -5.95 -5.22
N PHE A 72 49.96 -4.99 -6.11
CA PHE A 72 48.87 -4.76 -7.07
C PHE A 72 48.77 -5.81 -8.15
N ASP A 73 49.85 -6.51 -8.45
CA ASP A 73 49.89 -7.55 -9.45
C ASP A 73 49.60 -8.95 -8.88
N THR A 74 49.80 -9.14 -7.59
CA THR A 74 49.64 -10.43 -6.91
C THR A 74 48.36 -10.55 -6.13
N ALA A 75 47.93 -9.48 -5.47
CA ALA A 75 46.75 -9.52 -4.63
C ALA A 75 45.45 -9.51 -5.46
N THR A 76 44.49 -10.25 -4.96
CA THR A 76 43.17 -10.42 -5.60
C THR A 76 42.05 -10.14 -4.59
N ILE A 77 40.90 -9.69 -5.08
CA ILE A 77 39.66 -9.63 -4.35
C ILE A 77 38.76 -10.74 -4.85
N ASN A 78 38.26 -11.53 -3.93
CA ASN A 78 37.36 -12.65 -4.21
C ASN A 78 35.94 -12.25 -3.81
N PHE A 79 35.02 -12.24 -4.75
CA PHE A 79 33.62 -11.97 -4.56
C PHE A 79 32.81 -13.25 -4.56
N SER A 80 31.83 -13.33 -3.68
CA SER A 80 30.90 -14.46 -3.63
C SER A 80 29.47 -14.02 -3.35
N TYR A 81 28.53 -14.71 -4.01
CA TYR A 81 27.11 -14.62 -3.71
C TYR A 81 26.46 -15.99 -3.97
N GLY A 82 26.07 -16.68 -2.90
CA GLY A 82 25.65 -18.09 -3.03
C GLY A 82 26.77 -18.98 -3.54
N ASP A 83 26.54 -19.62 -4.68
CA ASP A 83 27.53 -20.50 -5.34
C ASP A 83 28.39 -19.75 -6.39
N ASP A 84 27.96 -18.53 -6.75
CA ASP A 84 28.70 -17.73 -7.72
C ASP A 84 29.98 -17.16 -7.11
N ARG A 85 31.05 -17.15 -7.91
CA ARG A 85 32.38 -16.71 -7.52
C ARG A 85 33.02 -15.88 -8.63
N PHE A 86 33.57 -14.73 -8.27
CA PHE A 86 34.33 -13.89 -9.16
C PHE A 86 35.63 -13.44 -8.48
N VAL A 87 36.69 -13.34 -9.24
CA VAL A 87 38.00 -12.92 -8.75
C VAL A 87 38.52 -11.81 -9.65
N VAL A 88 39.03 -10.75 -9.03
CA VAL A 88 39.71 -9.67 -9.74
C VAL A 88 41.06 -9.38 -9.12
N THR A 89 42.09 -9.21 -9.95
CA THR A 89 43.40 -8.74 -9.51
C THR A 89 43.33 -7.24 -9.21
N LEU A 90 43.99 -6.78 -8.15
CA LEU A 90 43.95 -5.35 -7.75
C LEU A 90 44.35 -4.41 -8.89
N SER A 91 45.37 -4.76 -9.70
CA SER A 91 45.81 -3.92 -10.83
C SER A 91 44.71 -3.55 -11.81
N LYS A 92 43.61 -4.35 -11.89
CA LYS A 92 42.44 -4.06 -12.75
C LYS A 92 41.45 -3.06 -12.17
N LEU A 93 41.63 -2.67 -10.90
CA LEU A 93 40.77 -1.74 -10.19
C LEU A 93 41.44 -0.38 -9.96
N ASN A 94 42.48 -0.03 -10.74
CA ASN A 94 43.23 1.21 -10.63
C ASN A 94 43.63 1.55 -9.19
N PRO A 95 44.37 0.68 -8.49
CA PRO A 95 44.66 0.86 -7.07
C PRO A 95 45.71 1.94 -6.82
N SER A 96 45.67 2.52 -5.62
CA SER A 96 46.69 3.43 -5.11
C SER A 96 47.10 3.06 -3.69
N LEU A 97 48.37 3.24 -3.36
CA LEU A 97 48.86 3.07 -1.99
C LEU A 97 48.44 4.24 -1.12
N ASN A 98 47.79 3.95 0.00
CA ASN A 98 47.42 4.97 1.02
C ASN A 98 48.55 5.19 2.03
N LYS A 99 49.39 4.16 2.28
CA LYS A 99 50.52 4.21 3.20
C LYS A 99 51.83 4.09 2.46
N THR A 100 52.70 5.08 2.60
CA THR A 100 54.05 5.09 2.00
C THR A 100 55.12 4.54 2.92
N ASP A 101 54.92 4.58 4.24
CA ASP A 101 55.79 4.00 5.28
C ASP A 101 55.07 2.84 5.96
N LEU A 102 55.56 1.61 5.76
CA LEU A 102 54.99 0.39 6.33
C LEU A 102 55.83 -0.16 7.49
N ALA A 103 56.93 0.51 7.85
CA ALA A 103 57.92 -0.07 8.75
C ALA A 103 57.35 -0.39 10.14
N GLU A 104 56.48 0.46 10.69
CA GLU A 104 55.91 0.23 12.02
C GLU A 104 54.84 -0.85 11.97
N ASP A 105 53.93 -0.89 10.97
CA ASP A 105 52.92 -1.95 10.81
C ASP A 105 53.64 -3.31 10.67
N LEU A 106 54.66 -3.39 9.84
CA LEU A 106 55.43 -4.62 9.62
C LEU A 106 56.21 -5.05 10.87
N LYS A 107 56.76 -4.09 11.64
CA LYS A 107 57.41 -4.41 12.93
C LYS A 107 56.39 -4.96 13.94
N GLN A 108 55.18 -4.40 13.97
CA GLN A 108 54.12 -4.89 14.84
C GLN A 108 53.77 -6.33 14.48
N ILE A 109 53.45 -6.62 13.20
CA ILE A 109 53.18 -7.99 12.72
C ILE A 109 54.34 -8.93 13.08
N MET A 110 55.61 -8.48 12.92
CA MET A 110 56.77 -9.27 13.25
C MET A 110 56.87 -9.56 14.76
N ARG A 111 56.48 -8.64 15.65
CA ARG A 111 56.47 -8.83 17.12
C ARG A 111 55.40 -9.81 17.55
N GLU A 112 54.28 -9.85 16.83
CA GLU A 112 53.14 -10.70 17.15
C GLU A 112 53.27 -12.13 16.59
N GLN A 113 54.29 -12.41 15.77
CA GLN A 113 54.60 -13.72 15.28
C GLN A 113 54.88 -14.72 16.41
N ASP A 114 54.19 -15.83 16.43
CA ASP A 114 54.44 -16.95 17.36
C ASP A 114 54.73 -18.22 16.56
N SER A 115 56.03 -18.63 16.59
CA SER A 115 56.51 -19.83 15.90
C SER A 115 55.81 -21.14 16.34
N PHE A 116 55.07 -21.11 17.46
CA PHE A 116 54.34 -22.29 17.96
C PHE A 116 52.85 -22.28 17.58
N LYS A 117 52.27 -21.09 17.40
CA LYS A 117 50.82 -20.94 17.07
C LYS A 117 50.54 -20.84 15.57
N ASN A 118 51.49 -20.36 14.79
CA ASN A 118 51.29 -19.90 13.41
C ASN A 118 51.78 -20.91 12.35
N LEU A 119 51.73 -22.19 12.62
CA LEU A 119 52.02 -23.25 11.64
C LEU A 119 50.70 -23.84 11.12
N PRO A 120 50.54 -24.07 9.82
CA PRO A 120 51.50 -23.96 8.69
C PRO A 120 51.39 -22.72 7.85
N PHE A 121 50.41 -21.82 8.05
CA PHE A 121 50.13 -20.65 7.19
C PHE A 121 49.68 -19.46 8.03
N GLN A 122 50.26 -18.30 7.78
CA GLN A 122 49.89 -17.04 8.41
C GLN A 122 49.62 -15.99 7.35
N GLU A 123 48.36 -15.53 7.28
CA GLU A 123 47.98 -14.38 6.47
C GLU A 123 47.65 -13.22 7.40
N GLU A 124 48.34 -12.10 7.19
CA GLU A 124 48.18 -10.85 7.92
C GLU A 124 47.75 -9.74 6.99
N ALA A 125 46.98 -8.79 7.51
CA ALA A 125 46.52 -7.65 6.73
C ALA A 125 46.89 -6.34 7.40
N ILE A 126 47.55 -5.47 6.66
CA ILE A 126 47.72 -4.06 7.03
C ILE A 126 46.44 -3.35 6.57
N THR A 127 45.69 -2.81 7.53
CA THR A 127 44.47 -2.05 7.26
C THR A 127 44.77 -0.72 6.57
N ASN A 128 43.84 -0.30 5.70
CA ASN A 128 43.96 0.95 4.94
C ASN A 128 45.29 1.09 4.16
N LEU A 129 45.84 -0.05 3.71
CA LEU A 129 47.12 -0.08 2.97
C LEU A 129 46.94 0.53 1.56
N TYR A 130 45.85 0.27 0.91
CA TYR A 130 45.55 0.75 -0.44
C TYR A 130 44.05 1.06 -0.59
N SER A 131 43.76 1.84 -1.62
CA SER A 131 42.39 2.06 -2.10
C SER A 131 42.25 1.59 -3.55
N VAL A 132 41.04 1.38 -3.99
CA VAL A 132 40.70 1.07 -5.38
C VAL A 132 39.87 2.22 -5.97
N ASP A 133 39.93 2.37 -7.28
CA ASP A 133 39.07 3.33 -7.98
C ASP A 133 37.61 2.84 -7.94
N VAL A 134 36.72 3.69 -7.40
CA VAL A 134 35.31 3.36 -7.18
C VAL A 134 34.59 3.08 -8.49
N GLU A 135 34.88 3.85 -9.54
CA GLU A 135 34.24 3.66 -10.85
C GLU A 135 34.71 2.36 -11.54
N ALA A 136 35.99 2.03 -11.39
CA ALA A 136 36.52 0.75 -11.90
C ALA A 136 35.89 -0.44 -11.16
N LEU A 137 35.71 -0.31 -9.83
CA LEU A 137 35.03 -1.32 -9.02
C LEU A 137 33.57 -1.46 -9.41
N LYS A 138 32.82 -0.36 -9.56
CA LYS A 138 31.42 -0.38 -10.02
C LYS A 138 31.28 -1.09 -11.37
N LYS A 139 32.08 -0.71 -12.36
CA LYS A 139 32.10 -1.37 -13.68
C LYS A 139 32.41 -2.86 -13.61
N PHE A 140 33.26 -3.26 -12.66
CA PHE A 140 33.51 -4.69 -12.45
C PHE A 140 32.28 -5.37 -11.85
N LEU A 141 31.68 -4.81 -10.78
CA LEU A 141 30.51 -5.38 -10.11
C LEU A 141 29.29 -5.49 -11.04
N GLU A 142 29.04 -4.49 -11.89
CA GLU A 142 27.99 -4.54 -12.91
C GLU A 142 28.11 -5.77 -13.83
N ARG A 143 29.33 -6.12 -14.22
CA ARG A 143 29.59 -7.28 -15.09
C ARG A 143 29.37 -8.62 -14.41
N THR A 144 29.38 -8.68 -13.08
CA THR A 144 29.13 -9.92 -12.33
C THR A 144 27.65 -10.31 -12.32
N GLY A 145 26.75 -9.35 -12.57
CA GLY A 145 25.30 -9.55 -12.47
C GLY A 145 24.78 -9.72 -11.03
N PHE A 146 25.63 -9.55 -10.02
CA PHE A 146 25.19 -9.55 -8.64
C PHE A 146 24.27 -8.34 -8.39
N GLY A 147 23.13 -8.55 -7.75
CA GLY A 147 22.29 -7.46 -7.27
C GLY A 147 21.46 -6.71 -8.31
N SER A 148 21.17 -7.29 -9.48
CA SER A 148 20.40 -6.62 -10.55
C SER A 148 18.90 -6.44 -10.29
N SER A 149 18.38 -6.75 -9.11
CA SER A 149 16.99 -6.48 -8.75
C SER A 149 16.90 -5.32 -7.74
N SER A 150 16.51 -4.17 -8.22
CA SER A 150 16.21 -2.96 -7.42
C SER A 150 14.88 -3.04 -6.66
N ASN A 151 14.21 -4.18 -6.66
CA ASN A 151 12.92 -4.33 -6.03
C ASN A 151 13.07 -4.83 -4.60
N PHE A 152 13.18 -3.87 -3.67
CA PHE A 152 12.82 -4.10 -2.29
C PHE A 152 11.30 -4.28 -2.21
N ASN A 153 10.79 -5.45 -2.49
CA ASN A 153 9.42 -5.76 -2.11
C ASN A 153 9.42 -5.91 -0.60
N ALA A 154 8.83 -4.94 0.06
CA ALA A 154 8.56 -5.05 1.48
C ALA A 154 7.74 -6.30 1.72
N GLN A 155 8.23 -7.12 2.64
CA GLN A 155 7.66 -8.43 2.86
C GLN A 155 6.78 -8.37 4.09
N ILE A 156 5.63 -7.73 3.90
CA ILE A 156 4.55 -7.80 4.86
C ILE A 156 3.35 -8.48 4.22
N GLU A 157 2.69 -9.33 4.97
CA GLU A 157 1.45 -9.97 4.55
C GLU A 157 0.35 -9.77 5.59
N TRP A 158 -0.89 -9.71 5.10
CA TRP A 158 -2.05 -9.68 5.97
C TRP A 158 -2.29 -11.06 6.57
N ASN A 159 -2.20 -11.18 7.88
CA ASN A 159 -2.55 -12.40 8.60
C ASN A 159 -4.01 -12.31 9.06
N SER A 160 -4.89 -13.08 8.42
CA SER A 160 -6.33 -13.06 8.71
C SER A 160 -6.70 -13.64 10.07
N GLU A 161 -5.89 -14.55 10.63
CA GLU A 161 -6.14 -15.13 11.96
C GLU A 161 -5.83 -14.13 13.06
N LYS A 162 -4.76 -13.32 12.88
CA LYS A 162 -4.33 -12.28 13.82
C LYS A 162 -4.93 -10.91 13.50
N ASN A 163 -5.64 -10.80 12.40
CA ASN A 163 -6.24 -9.57 11.89
C ASN A 163 -5.26 -8.38 11.81
N LYS A 164 -4.01 -8.65 11.40
CA LYS A 164 -2.93 -7.65 11.33
C LYS A 164 -1.90 -8.00 10.27
N TYR A 165 -1.10 -7.02 9.86
CA TYR A 165 0.06 -7.25 9.02
C TYR A 165 1.20 -7.89 9.81
N VAL A 166 1.86 -8.85 9.20
CA VAL A 166 3.05 -9.55 9.73
C VAL A 166 4.18 -9.50 8.72
N ILE A 167 5.42 -9.55 9.19
CA ILE A 167 6.60 -9.64 8.34
C ILE A 167 6.71 -11.08 7.83
N VAL A 168 6.94 -11.21 6.52
CA VAL A 168 7.31 -12.50 5.90
C VAL A 168 8.83 -12.57 5.87
N ASP A 169 9.40 -13.57 6.53
CA ASP A 169 10.84 -13.71 6.74
C ASP A 169 11.50 -14.45 5.56
N GLU A 170 11.55 -13.83 4.37
CA GLU A 170 12.24 -14.37 3.21
C GLU A 170 13.44 -13.50 2.81
N LEU A 171 14.64 -13.96 3.21
CA LEU A 171 15.92 -13.31 2.85
C LEU A 171 16.14 -13.23 1.33
N ALA A 172 15.53 -14.14 0.56
CA ALA A 172 15.75 -14.30 -0.89
C ALA A 172 15.37 -13.07 -1.73
N ASN A 173 14.50 -12.19 -1.20
CA ASN A 173 13.95 -11.06 -1.94
C ASN A 173 14.58 -9.70 -1.59
N VAL A 174 15.63 -9.68 -0.75
CA VAL A 174 16.36 -8.45 -0.44
C VAL A 174 17.36 -8.17 -1.54
N GLY A 175 17.03 -7.24 -2.42
CA GLY A 175 17.96 -6.73 -3.43
C GLY A 175 19.11 -5.93 -2.79
N MET A 176 20.23 -5.86 -3.51
CA MET A 176 21.37 -5.02 -3.16
C MET A 176 21.62 -4.06 -4.33
N THR A 177 21.72 -2.77 -4.04
CA THR A 177 22.10 -1.80 -5.08
C THR A 177 23.59 -1.90 -5.38
N LEU A 178 23.99 -1.43 -6.57
CA LEU A 178 25.40 -1.35 -6.96
C LEU A 178 26.20 -0.50 -5.98
N ASP A 179 25.62 0.61 -5.49
CA ASP A 179 26.26 1.48 -4.52
C ASP A 179 26.48 0.77 -3.19
N GLN A 180 25.47 0.08 -2.65
CA GLN A 180 25.60 -0.73 -1.42
C GLN A 180 26.70 -1.80 -1.54
N MET A 181 26.75 -2.51 -2.67
CA MET A 181 27.82 -3.50 -2.91
C MET A 181 29.19 -2.85 -3.01
N THR A 182 29.27 -1.68 -3.63
CA THR A 182 30.51 -0.91 -3.76
C THR A 182 31.02 -0.44 -2.41
N ASP A 183 30.15 0.20 -1.62
CA ASP A 183 30.49 0.72 -0.29
C ASP A 183 30.89 -0.41 0.66
N TYR A 184 30.15 -1.51 0.63
CA TYR A 184 30.47 -2.71 1.40
C TYR A 184 31.86 -3.26 1.02
N THR A 185 32.16 -3.31 -0.28
CA THR A 185 33.46 -3.77 -0.78
C THR A 185 34.60 -2.85 -0.36
N VAL A 186 34.44 -1.54 -0.52
CA VAL A 186 35.45 -0.54 -0.14
C VAL A 186 35.73 -0.61 1.38
N ASN A 187 34.68 -0.68 2.20
CA ASN A 187 34.82 -0.81 3.65
C ASN A 187 35.59 -2.08 4.06
N ASN A 188 35.30 -3.21 3.42
CA ASN A 188 36.05 -4.46 3.68
C ASN A 188 37.51 -4.36 3.25
N ILE A 189 37.80 -3.80 2.07
CA ILE A 189 39.17 -3.58 1.58
C ILE A 189 39.96 -2.70 2.57
N ASN A 190 39.37 -1.61 3.06
CA ASN A 190 40.00 -0.72 4.04
C ASN A 190 40.35 -1.45 5.34
N ASN A 191 39.57 -2.46 5.72
CA ASN A 191 39.83 -3.32 6.87
C ASN A 191 40.74 -4.54 6.55
N GLY A 192 41.33 -4.59 5.34
CA GLY A 192 42.21 -5.68 4.93
C GLY A 192 41.49 -6.97 4.53
N VAL A 193 40.17 -6.94 4.41
CA VAL A 193 39.37 -8.09 3.99
C VAL A 193 39.26 -8.13 2.48
N THR A 194 39.70 -9.23 1.87
CA THR A 194 39.70 -9.42 0.41
C THR A 194 38.72 -10.52 -0.06
N ASN A 195 38.10 -11.23 0.86
CA ASN A 195 37.03 -12.20 0.57
C ASN A 195 35.67 -11.54 0.87
N ILE A 196 35.03 -11.04 -0.16
CA ILE A 196 33.78 -10.27 -0.07
C ILE A 196 32.60 -11.21 -0.31
N ASP A 197 31.80 -11.44 0.71
CA ASP A 197 30.60 -12.27 0.65
C ASP A 197 29.35 -11.40 0.68
N PHE A 198 28.69 -11.24 -0.46
CA PHE A 198 27.48 -10.43 -0.58
C PHE A 198 26.25 -11.05 0.08
N LYS A 199 26.25 -12.33 0.45
CA LYS A 199 25.20 -12.88 1.33
C LYS A 199 25.24 -12.26 2.72
N LYS A 200 26.43 -11.89 3.20
CA LYS A 200 26.56 -11.19 4.49
C LYS A 200 26.00 -9.78 4.40
N LEU A 201 26.26 -9.06 3.30
CA LEU A 201 25.66 -7.75 3.03
C LEU A 201 24.13 -7.88 2.95
N GLN A 202 23.62 -8.81 2.15
CA GLN A 202 22.19 -9.07 2.03
C GLN A 202 21.53 -9.34 3.39
N LYS A 203 22.16 -10.15 4.22
CA LYS A 203 21.67 -10.43 5.57
C LYS A 203 21.67 -9.19 6.49
N SER A 204 22.69 -8.33 6.39
CA SER A 204 22.75 -7.07 7.13
C SER A 204 21.61 -6.13 6.70
N LEU A 205 21.44 -5.94 5.39
CA LEU A 205 20.36 -5.13 4.83
C LEU A 205 18.98 -5.65 5.23
N TRP A 206 18.80 -6.98 5.25
CA TRP A 206 17.56 -7.59 5.75
C TRP A 206 17.31 -7.29 7.21
N SER A 207 18.34 -7.42 8.06
CA SER A 207 18.20 -7.14 9.50
C SER A 207 17.77 -5.70 9.75
N GLU A 208 18.45 -4.73 9.13
CA GLU A 208 18.10 -3.31 9.22
C GLU A 208 16.66 -3.06 8.72
N ARG A 209 16.31 -3.67 7.59
CA ARG A 209 14.98 -3.57 7.00
C ARG A 209 13.91 -4.15 7.91
N LYS A 210 14.17 -5.30 8.51
CA LYS A 210 13.25 -5.96 9.43
C LYS A 210 12.96 -5.09 10.65
N ASP A 211 13.97 -4.44 11.21
CA ASP A 211 13.81 -3.57 12.37
C ASP A 211 12.91 -2.37 12.03
N THR A 212 13.13 -1.72 10.89
CA THR A 212 12.26 -0.61 10.44
C THR A 212 10.83 -1.06 10.11
N LEU A 213 10.65 -2.25 9.51
CA LEU A 213 9.34 -2.82 9.28
C LEU A 213 8.61 -3.14 10.59
N VAL A 214 9.32 -3.68 11.60
CA VAL A 214 8.75 -3.92 12.94
C VAL A 214 8.25 -2.62 13.54
N GLU A 215 9.03 -1.55 13.48
CA GLU A 215 8.64 -0.23 13.98
C GLU A 215 7.38 0.30 13.27
N SER A 216 7.37 0.27 11.93
CA SER A 216 6.22 0.70 11.14
C SER A 216 4.97 -0.12 11.44
N LEU A 217 5.10 -1.45 11.54
CA LEU A 217 3.96 -2.32 11.87
C LEU A 217 3.44 -2.12 13.30
N ASN A 218 4.32 -1.80 14.25
CA ASN A 218 3.92 -1.44 15.62
C ASN A 218 3.12 -0.14 15.64
N HIS A 219 3.30 0.72 14.65
CA HIS A 219 2.53 1.96 14.51
C HIS A 219 1.17 1.72 13.82
N ILE A 220 1.15 1.00 12.67
CA ILE A 220 -0.07 0.87 11.87
C ILE A 220 -1.02 -0.23 12.35
N ASN A 221 -0.51 -1.36 12.87
CA ASN A 221 -1.37 -2.48 13.27
C ASN A 221 -2.37 -2.11 14.38
N PRO A 222 -2.03 -1.36 15.44
CA PRO A 222 -3.02 -0.92 16.43
C PRO A 222 -4.14 -0.10 15.78
N ILE A 223 -3.80 0.83 14.89
CA ILE A 223 -4.79 1.63 14.18
C ILE A 223 -5.76 0.74 13.40
N ILE A 224 -5.25 -0.28 12.69
CA ILE A 224 -6.08 -1.19 11.91
C ILE A 224 -6.97 -2.06 12.82
N VAL A 225 -6.38 -2.65 13.86
CA VAL A 225 -7.07 -3.64 14.73
C VAL A 225 -8.11 -2.98 15.62
N ASP A 226 -7.78 -1.81 16.20
CA ASP A 226 -8.59 -1.16 17.21
C ASP A 226 -9.67 -0.27 16.59
N THR A 227 -9.58 0.07 15.30
CA THR A 227 -10.62 0.85 14.64
C THR A 227 -11.89 0.03 14.43
N ASN A 228 -12.97 0.49 15.03
CA ASN A 228 -14.34 0.04 14.77
C ASN A 228 -15.29 1.24 14.91
N LEU A 229 -15.43 1.98 13.80
CA LEU A 229 -16.24 3.20 13.76
C LEU A 229 -17.61 2.88 13.16
N GLN A 230 -18.65 2.99 13.96
CA GLN A 230 -20.02 2.65 13.58
C GLN A 230 -20.80 3.89 13.17
N PHE A 231 -21.54 3.80 12.07
CA PHE A 231 -22.41 4.84 11.55
C PHE A 231 -23.87 4.44 11.76
N VAL A 232 -24.55 5.19 12.60
CA VAL A 232 -25.93 4.90 13.02
C VAL A 232 -26.89 5.90 12.41
N LEU A 233 -27.95 5.40 11.77
CA LEU A 233 -29.06 6.20 11.23
C LEU A 233 -30.37 5.69 11.82
N ASN A 234 -31.13 6.55 12.47
CA ASN A 234 -32.40 6.19 13.09
C ASN A 234 -32.32 5.02 14.10
N GLY A 235 -31.20 4.91 14.83
CA GLY A 235 -30.96 3.84 15.81
C GLY A 235 -30.49 2.51 15.20
N GLU A 236 -30.25 2.45 13.89
CA GLU A 236 -29.73 1.27 13.18
C GLU A 236 -28.32 1.55 12.68
N THR A 237 -27.36 0.64 12.96
CA THR A 237 -26.02 0.71 12.35
C THR A 237 -26.13 0.39 10.87
N ILE A 238 -25.82 1.36 10.01
CA ILE A 238 -25.92 1.23 8.56
C ILE A 238 -24.61 0.78 7.91
N CYS A 239 -23.49 1.07 8.52
CA CYS A 239 -22.18 0.58 8.11
C CYS A 239 -21.15 0.77 9.23
N SER A 240 -20.00 0.12 9.09
CA SER A 240 -18.87 0.25 10.00
C SER A 240 -17.58 0.39 9.20
N LEU A 241 -16.66 1.21 9.71
CA LEU A 241 -15.27 1.24 9.25
C LEU A 241 -14.44 0.43 10.24
N ASP A 242 -13.87 -0.67 9.76
CA ASP A 242 -13.13 -1.63 10.57
C ASP A 242 -11.85 -2.12 9.86
N ALA A 243 -11.14 -3.05 10.51
CA ALA A 243 -9.92 -3.65 10.00
C ALA A 243 -10.08 -4.26 8.60
N SER A 244 -11.25 -4.79 8.24
CA SER A 244 -11.49 -5.40 6.93
C SER A 244 -11.41 -4.38 5.79
N THR A 245 -11.72 -3.13 6.08
CA THR A 245 -11.62 -1.99 5.16
C THR A 245 -10.25 -1.34 5.22
N ILE A 246 -9.78 -1.00 6.44
CA ILE A 246 -8.54 -0.20 6.64
C ILE A 246 -7.30 -0.96 6.18
N LYS A 247 -7.26 -2.27 6.27
CA LYS A 247 -6.15 -3.08 5.73
C LYS A 247 -5.86 -2.79 4.25
N ASN A 248 -6.89 -2.44 3.46
CA ASN A 248 -6.72 -2.13 2.04
C ASN A 248 -6.17 -0.71 1.80
N TRP A 249 -6.07 0.11 2.84
CA TRP A 249 -5.50 1.46 2.81
C TRP A 249 -4.00 1.48 3.05
N VAL A 250 -3.42 0.34 3.43
CA VAL A 250 -1.97 0.23 3.61
C VAL A 250 -1.27 0.31 2.26
N LYS A 251 -0.32 1.21 2.19
CA LYS A 251 0.58 1.42 1.04
C LYS A 251 2.02 1.33 1.50
N MET A 252 2.92 1.24 0.53
CA MET A 252 4.36 1.31 0.76
C MET A 252 4.87 2.65 0.26
N ASP A 253 5.72 3.32 1.02
CA ASP A 253 6.45 4.50 0.56
C ASP A 253 7.61 4.14 -0.37
N ASP A 254 8.38 5.14 -0.82
CA ASP A 254 9.50 4.94 -1.74
C ASP A 254 10.66 4.18 -1.08
N GLU A 255 10.80 4.27 0.24
CA GLU A 255 11.71 3.49 1.07
C GLU A 255 11.17 2.08 1.36
N GLY A 256 9.92 1.81 0.91
CA GLY A 256 9.19 0.56 1.08
C GLY A 256 8.71 0.35 2.53
N GLN A 257 8.46 1.40 3.33
CA GLN A 257 7.85 1.29 4.64
C GLN A 257 6.32 1.29 4.51
N PRO A 258 5.60 0.46 5.25
CA PRO A 258 4.14 0.46 5.22
C PRO A 258 3.57 1.66 5.98
N PHE A 259 2.56 2.30 5.39
CA PHE A 259 1.78 3.35 6.02
C PHE A 259 0.31 3.24 5.64
N ILE A 260 -0.58 3.86 6.41
CA ILE A 260 -2.01 3.92 6.11
C ILE A 260 -2.27 5.19 5.28
N GLN A 261 -2.71 5.01 4.05
CA GLN A 261 -3.16 6.10 3.17
C GLN A 261 -4.55 6.56 3.62
N ILE A 262 -4.60 7.61 4.45
CA ILE A 262 -5.84 8.12 5.03
C ILE A 262 -6.61 8.98 4.02
N ASP A 263 -5.94 10.00 3.47
CA ASP A 263 -6.56 10.92 2.51
C ASP A 263 -6.94 10.21 1.22
N GLY A 264 -8.09 10.56 0.68
CA GLY A 264 -8.72 9.91 -0.46
C GLY A 264 -9.55 8.67 -0.05
N ASN A 265 -9.02 7.78 0.77
CA ASN A 265 -9.73 6.59 1.21
C ASN A 265 -10.86 6.90 2.20
N VAL A 266 -10.64 7.87 3.10
CA VAL A 266 -11.69 8.34 4.03
C VAL A 266 -12.82 9.02 3.25
N GLU A 267 -12.49 9.88 2.30
CA GLU A 267 -13.46 10.56 1.44
C GLU A 267 -14.28 9.56 0.61
N GLU A 268 -13.63 8.54 0.03
CA GLU A 268 -14.32 7.47 -0.70
C GLU A 268 -15.26 6.67 0.21
N PHE A 269 -14.81 6.35 1.43
CA PHE A 269 -15.65 5.64 2.40
C PHE A 269 -16.87 6.47 2.79
N VAL A 270 -16.70 7.77 3.11
CA VAL A 270 -17.80 8.67 3.47
C VAL A 270 -18.77 8.86 2.29
N ALA A 271 -18.28 8.91 1.06
CA ALA A 271 -19.16 8.93 -0.12
C ALA A 271 -20.04 7.67 -0.22
N LYS A 272 -19.51 6.49 0.12
CA LYS A 272 -20.31 5.25 0.22
C LYS A 272 -21.36 5.34 1.33
N VAL A 273 -21.00 5.91 2.49
CA VAL A 273 -21.97 6.17 3.57
C VAL A 273 -23.09 7.09 3.08
N ALA A 274 -22.74 8.15 2.36
CA ALA A 274 -23.72 9.09 1.78
C ALA A 274 -24.69 8.37 0.84
N GLN A 275 -24.21 7.49 -0.05
CA GLN A 275 -25.03 6.69 -0.94
C GLN A 275 -25.98 5.74 -0.16
N ILE A 276 -25.49 5.11 0.90
CA ILE A 276 -26.34 4.25 1.76
C ILE A 276 -27.47 5.08 2.37
N VAL A 277 -27.16 6.27 2.88
CA VAL A 277 -28.16 7.17 3.46
C VAL A 277 -29.16 7.63 2.41
N GLU A 278 -28.71 8.03 1.23
CA GLU A 278 -29.57 8.45 0.12
C GLU A 278 -30.53 7.34 -0.32
N ASN A 279 -30.06 6.08 -0.36
CA ASN A 279 -30.87 4.94 -0.79
C ASN A 279 -31.81 4.40 0.30
N LYS A 280 -31.67 4.80 1.57
CA LYS A 280 -32.61 4.38 2.62
C LYS A 280 -33.93 5.14 2.46
N LYS A 281 -35.03 4.39 2.57
CA LYS A 281 -36.37 4.98 2.59
C LYS A 281 -36.52 5.82 3.85
N HIS A 282 -36.54 7.13 3.68
CA HIS A 282 -36.87 8.08 4.76
C HIS A 282 -38.33 8.50 4.62
N PRO A 283 -39.09 8.68 5.72
CA PRO A 283 -40.34 9.38 5.63
C PRO A 283 -40.08 10.81 5.15
N THR A 284 -40.56 11.13 3.96
CA THR A 284 -40.40 12.47 3.39
C THR A 284 -41.63 13.27 3.60
N TYR A 285 -41.50 14.38 4.31
CA TYR A 285 -42.56 15.35 4.51
C TYR A 285 -42.46 16.46 3.47
N PHE A 286 -43.51 16.59 2.68
CA PHE A 286 -43.63 17.61 1.64
C PHE A 286 -44.54 18.72 2.13
N GLN A 287 -44.17 19.99 1.94
CA GLN A 287 -44.99 21.14 2.20
C GLN A 287 -45.74 21.54 0.94
N PRO A 288 -47.03 21.21 0.84
CA PRO A 288 -47.81 21.53 -0.34
C PRO A 288 -48.07 23.02 -0.51
N SER A 289 -48.19 23.44 -1.76
CA SER A 289 -48.51 24.81 -2.10
C SER A 289 -49.83 25.27 -1.49
N GLY A 290 -49.79 26.34 -0.70
CA GLY A 290 -50.97 26.95 -0.06
C GLY A 290 -51.68 26.07 0.96
N LEU A 291 -50.99 25.11 1.57
CA LEU A 291 -51.47 24.38 2.77
C LEU A 291 -50.54 24.63 3.95
N ASP A 292 -51.11 24.77 5.15
CA ASP A 292 -50.35 24.97 6.38
C ASP A 292 -49.89 23.66 7.06
N ARG A 293 -50.04 22.53 6.36
CA ARG A 293 -49.63 21.21 6.87
C ARG A 293 -48.71 20.51 5.90
N GLN A 294 -47.77 19.78 6.48
CA GLN A 294 -46.97 18.84 5.70
C GLN A 294 -47.76 17.55 5.42
N ILE A 295 -47.50 16.95 4.30
CA ILE A 295 -48.01 15.63 3.94
C ILE A 295 -46.82 14.66 3.79
N GLU A 296 -47.00 13.43 4.25
CA GLU A 296 -46.01 12.37 4.00
C GLU A 296 -46.20 11.81 2.59
N ILE A 297 -45.13 11.88 1.80
CA ILE A 297 -45.06 11.31 0.47
C ILE A 297 -43.89 10.34 0.42
N GLY A 298 -44.18 9.05 0.15
CA GLY A 298 -43.08 8.09 -0.03
C GLY A 298 -42.36 8.30 -1.35
N GLY A 299 -41.05 8.10 -1.36
CA GLY A 299 -40.24 8.03 -2.59
C GLY A 299 -39.49 9.29 -3.00
N LEU A 300 -39.57 10.40 -2.24
CA LEU A 300 -38.62 11.49 -2.40
C LEU A 300 -37.34 11.16 -1.63
N THR A 301 -36.27 10.99 -2.34
CA THR A 301 -34.96 10.65 -1.76
C THR A 301 -33.94 11.67 -2.22
N ASN A 302 -33.70 12.68 -1.39
CA ASN A 302 -32.49 13.50 -1.49
C ASN A 302 -32.04 13.87 -0.07
N TYR A 303 -31.72 12.83 0.70
CA TYR A 303 -31.05 13.04 1.96
C TYR A 303 -29.57 13.17 1.73
N VAL A 304 -29.00 14.28 2.16
CA VAL A 304 -27.57 14.54 2.09
C VAL A 304 -26.99 14.56 3.49
N ILE A 305 -25.75 14.11 3.58
CA ILE A 305 -24.95 14.22 4.80
C ILE A 305 -23.82 15.24 4.60
N ASP A 306 -23.38 15.82 5.68
CA ASP A 306 -22.16 16.64 5.70
C ASP A 306 -20.94 15.73 5.64
N GLN A 307 -20.42 15.49 4.43
CA GLN A 307 -19.32 14.55 4.19
C GLN A 307 -18.03 15.03 4.87
N ASP A 308 -17.76 16.33 4.90
CA ASP A 308 -16.58 16.89 5.57
C ASP A 308 -16.60 16.63 7.07
N LYS A 309 -17.77 16.79 7.70
CA LYS A 309 -17.95 16.47 9.12
C LYS A 309 -17.58 15.03 9.44
N TYR A 310 -18.06 14.06 8.63
CA TYR A 310 -17.80 12.64 8.90
C TYR A 310 -16.41 12.22 8.48
N SER A 311 -15.81 12.82 7.44
CA SER A 311 -14.40 12.62 7.09
C SER A 311 -13.48 13.08 8.23
N ASN A 312 -13.71 14.26 8.78
CA ASN A 312 -12.95 14.77 9.92
C ASN A 312 -13.16 13.91 11.19
N TRP A 313 -14.39 13.44 11.41
CA TRP A 313 -14.68 12.54 12.54
C TRP A 313 -13.93 11.22 12.42
N ILE A 314 -13.88 10.58 11.24
CA ILE A 314 -13.09 9.36 11.00
C ILE A 314 -11.62 9.64 11.30
N LYS A 315 -11.04 10.68 10.69
CA LYS A 315 -9.61 11.02 10.84
C LYS A 315 -9.21 11.24 12.30
N SER A 316 -10.13 11.72 13.13
CA SER A 316 -9.89 11.97 14.55
C SER A 316 -10.10 10.76 15.46
N ASN A 317 -10.70 9.67 14.95
CA ASN A 317 -11.06 8.49 15.74
C ASN A 317 -10.46 7.18 15.20
N LEU A 318 -9.53 7.26 14.23
CA LEU A 318 -8.79 6.06 13.79
C LEU A 318 -8.00 5.48 14.98
N GLY A 319 -8.07 4.17 15.15
CA GLY A 319 -7.51 3.46 16.30
C GLY A 319 -8.46 3.34 17.49
N GLU A 320 -9.72 3.75 17.33
CA GLU A 320 -10.71 3.75 18.40
C GLU A 320 -11.96 2.93 18.04
N THR A 321 -12.69 2.50 19.05
CA THR A 321 -14.04 1.96 18.87
C THR A 321 -15.06 3.02 19.27
N GLN A 322 -15.74 3.60 18.28
CA GLN A 322 -16.66 4.72 18.46
C GLN A 322 -17.91 4.55 17.60
N GLU A 323 -18.97 5.26 18.00
CA GLU A 323 -20.23 5.34 17.27
C GLU A 323 -20.57 6.80 16.96
N THR A 324 -21.09 7.07 15.76
CA THR A 324 -21.64 8.38 15.40
C THR A 324 -23.04 8.25 14.83
N THR A 325 -23.95 9.11 15.29
CA THR A 325 -25.28 9.22 14.70
C THR A 325 -25.26 10.13 13.49
N ILE A 326 -25.70 9.60 12.34
CA ILE A 326 -25.80 10.37 11.11
C ILE A 326 -26.95 11.36 11.19
N SER A 327 -26.64 12.62 10.95
CA SER A 327 -27.59 13.71 10.74
C SER A 327 -27.79 13.89 9.24
N ALA A 328 -28.83 13.30 8.69
CA ALA A 328 -29.19 13.48 7.29
C ALA A 328 -30.17 14.64 7.16
N LYS A 329 -29.99 15.51 6.15
CA LYS A 329 -30.90 16.61 5.83
C LYS A 329 -31.55 16.31 4.50
N ALA A 330 -32.88 16.51 4.43
CA ALA A 330 -33.56 16.51 3.14
C ALA A 330 -33.11 17.72 2.33
N THR A 331 -32.72 17.52 1.10
CA THR A 331 -32.48 18.61 0.16
C THR A 331 -33.83 19.17 -0.26
N PRO A 332 -34.11 20.49 -0.13
CA PRO A 332 -35.32 21.06 -0.63
C PRO A 332 -35.46 20.76 -2.13
N LEU A 333 -36.64 20.33 -2.55
CA LEU A 333 -36.93 20.20 -3.97
C LEU A 333 -36.93 21.58 -4.63
N SER A 334 -36.16 21.74 -5.70
CA SER A 334 -36.09 22.98 -6.46
C SER A 334 -36.87 22.93 -7.78
N ASP A 335 -36.90 21.74 -8.38
CA ASP A 335 -37.44 21.51 -9.71
C ASP A 335 -38.44 20.36 -9.67
N TYR A 336 -39.71 20.65 -9.67
CA TYR A 336 -40.77 19.64 -9.61
C TYR A 336 -42.10 20.16 -10.10
N ILE A 337 -42.97 19.23 -10.52
CA ILE A 337 -44.40 19.46 -10.77
C ILE A 337 -45.14 18.99 -9.52
N GLU A 338 -46.02 19.81 -9.01
CA GLU A 338 -46.95 19.51 -7.95
C GLU A 338 -48.35 19.42 -8.50
N LEU A 339 -49.07 18.32 -8.20
CA LEU A 339 -50.48 18.13 -8.57
C LEU A 339 -51.29 17.78 -7.34
N ASP A 340 -52.23 18.65 -6.98
CA ASP A 340 -53.22 18.37 -6.00
C ASP A 340 -54.53 17.95 -6.66
N ILE A 341 -54.90 16.67 -6.49
CA ILE A 341 -56.10 16.08 -7.09
C ILE A 341 -57.36 16.71 -6.45
N THR A 342 -57.32 17.06 -5.16
CA THR A 342 -58.48 17.68 -4.50
C THR A 342 -58.75 19.07 -5.03
N ARG A 343 -57.72 19.86 -5.22
CA ARG A 343 -57.81 21.26 -5.76
C ARG A 343 -57.80 21.31 -7.29
N GLN A 344 -57.59 20.18 -7.94
CA GLN A 344 -57.49 20.06 -9.41
C GLN A 344 -56.55 21.14 -9.99
N THR A 345 -55.33 21.27 -9.38
CA THR A 345 -54.37 22.30 -9.74
C THR A 345 -53.00 21.69 -9.90
N VAL A 346 -52.33 22.08 -10.98
CA VAL A 346 -50.92 21.77 -11.25
C VAL A 346 -50.09 23.03 -11.02
N TRP A 347 -49.02 22.90 -10.22
CA TRP A 347 -47.99 23.93 -10.12
C TRP A 347 -46.68 23.40 -10.70
N LEU A 348 -45.94 24.27 -11.35
CA LEU A 348 -44.58 24.01 -11.80
C LEU A 348 -43.60 24.88 -11.01
N TYR A 349 -42.67 24.19 -10.33
CA TYR A 349 -41.58 24.81 -9.61
C TYR A 349 -40.27 24.66 -10.35
N ARG A 350 -39.48 25.76 -10.43
CA ARG A 350 -38.14 25.77 -10.99
C ARG A 350 -37.23 26.63 -10.13
N ASN A 351 -36.06 26.10 -9.76
CA ASN A 351 -35.14 26.72 -8.78
C ASN A 351 -35.84 27.16 -7.47
N GLY A 352 -36.82 26.39 -7.00
CA GLY A 352 -37.60 26.70 -5.80
C GLY A 352 -38.72 27.73 -5.98
N GLU A 353 -38.89 28.29 -7.16
CA GLU A 353 -39.93 29.31 -7.44
C GLU A 353 -41.09 28.67 -8.25
N CYS A 354 -42.30 28.97 -7.85
CA CYS A 354 -43.48 28.59 -8.62
C CYS A 354 -43.63 29.51 -9.85
N ILE A 355 -43.34 28.94 -11.02
CA ILE A 355 -43.36 29.66 -12.32
C ILE A 355 -44.67 29.45 -13.09
N MET A 356 -45.51 28.50 -12.68
CA MET A 356 -46.82 28.26 -13.29
C MET A 356 -47.79 27.67 -12.25
N ALA A 357 -49.02 28.16 -12.26
CA ALA A 357 -50.17 27.47 -11.70
C ALA A 357 -51.24 27.30 -12.79
N SER A 358 -51.87 26.13 -12.85
CA SER A 358 -52.85 25.78 -13.84
C SER A 358 -53.99 24.96 -13.28
N PRO A 359 -55.24 25.27 -13.53
CA PRO A 359 -56.30 24.34 -13.32
C PRO A 359 -56.11 23.10 -14.17
N SER A 360 -56.61 21.94 -13.74
CA SER A 360 -56.52 20.67 -14.48
C SER A 360 -57.80 19.85 -14.28
N VAL A 361 -57.89 18.76 -15.04
CA VAL A 361 -58.89 17.71 -14.77
C VAL A 361 -58.15 16.36 -14.76
N THR A 362 -58.14 15.73 -13.60
CA THR A 362 -57.51 14.43 -13.39
C THR A 362 -58.47 13.27 -13.75
N GLY A 363 -58.03 12.02 -13.52
CA GLY A 363 -58.74 10.81 -13.80
C GLY A 363 -60.11 10.73 -13.09
N ASN A 364 -61.09 10.13 -13.78
CA ASN A 364 -62.48 9.98 -13.32
C ASN A 364 -62.59 8.98 -12.16
N VAL A 365 -62.95 9.48 -10.98
CA VAL A 365 -63.07 8.66 -9.79
C VAL A 365 -64.29 7.75 -9.83
N ALA A 366 -65.41 8.19 -10.39
CA ALA A 366 -66.65 7.40 -10.48
C ALA A 366 -66.48 6.12 -11.33
N THR A 367 -65.59 6.16 -12.33
CA THR A 367 -65.31 5.04 -13.23
C THR A 367 -64.07 4.22 -12.85
N GLY A 368 -63.42 4.55 -11.74
CA GLY A 368 -62.23 3.84 -11.25
C GLY A 368 -60.92 4.27 -11.93
N HIS A 369 -60.94 5.30 -12.78
CA HIS A 369 -59.79 5.81 -13.50
C HIS A 369 -59.02 6.95 -12.77
N GLY A 370 -59.18 7.04 -11.46
CA GLY A 370 -58.54 8.11 -10.68
C GLY A 370 -57.01 8.16 -10.87
N THR A 371 -56.46 9.35 -11.08
CA THR A 371 -55.00 9.56 -11.13
C THR A 371 -54.36 9.11 -9.81
N ARG A 372 -53.30 8.33 -9.90
CA ARG A 372 -52.58 7.79 -8.72
C ARG A 372 -51.81 8.86 -7.99
N THR A 373 -51.83 8.81 -6.66
CA THR A 373 -50.96 9.63 -5.79
C THR A 373 -49.60 8.98 -5.65
N GLY A 374 -48.55 9.79 -5.47
CA GLY A 374 -47.20 9.31 -5.28
C GLY A 374 -46.14 10.28 -5.83
N VAL A 375 -44.93 9.81 -5.90
CA VAL A 375 -43.81 10.51 -6.55
C VAL A 375 -43.44 9.76 -7.82
N PHE A 376 -43.42 10.48 -8.90
CA PHE A 376 -43.13 9.99 -10.24
C PHE A 376 -42.03 10.85 -10.89
N SER A 377 -41.60 10.49 -12.08
CA SER A 377 -40.76 11.33 -12.94
C SER A 377 -41.30 11.29 -14.38
N VAL A 378 -41.17 12.38 -15.08
CA VAL A 378 -41.48 12.42 -16.51
C VAL A 378 -40.46 11.58 -17.27
N TYR A 379 -40.89 10.52 -17.93
CA TYR A 379 -39.99 9.61 -18.64
C TYR A 379 -40.19 9.57 -20.16
N GLU A 380 -41.30 10.19 -20.67
CA GLU A 380 -41.52 10.41 -22.09
C GLU A 380 -42.09 11.80 -22.35
N MET A 381 -41.60 12.44 -23.41
CA MET A 381 -42.08 13.74 -23.85
C MET A 381 -42.14 13.74 -25.37
N THR A 382 -43.37 13.89 -25.91
CA THR A 382 -43.61 13.94 -27.35
C THR A 382 -44.56 15.10 -27.74
N THR A 383 -44.58 15.38 -29.01
CA THR A 383 -45.53 16.34 -29.61
C THR A 383 -46.34 15.66 -30.69
N ASP A 384 -47.57 16.16 -30.94
CA ASP A 384 -48.41 15.63 -31.99
C ASP A 384 -48.78 14.12 -31.75
N GLU A 385 -49.15 13.79 -30.50
CA GLU A 385 -49.38 12.42 -30.07
C GLU A 385 -50.86 12.04 -30.22
N THR A 386 -51.10 10.76 -30.51
CA THR A 386 -52.45 10.19 -30.58
C THR A 386 -52.66 9.16 -29.50
N LEU A 387 -53.32 9.57 -28.42
CA LEU A 387 -53.68 8.70 -27.29
C LEU A 387 -54.82 7.79 -27.69
N ARG A 388 -54.67 6.49 -27.41
CA ARG A 388 -55.64 5.45 -27.72
C ARG A 388 -55.97 4.63 -26.45
N GLY A 389 -57.23 4.28 -26.28
CA GLY A 389 -57.69 3.49 -25.16
C GLY A 389 -59.08 2.97 -25.38
N TYR A 390 -59.68 2.49 -24.30
CA TYR A 390 -61.06 1.99 -24.30
C TYR A 390 -61.85 2.65 -23.18
N GLU A 391 -63.12 2.99 -23.49
CA GLU A 391 -64.12 3.39 -22.50
C GLU A 391 -64.48 2.15 -21.63
N ASN A 392 -65.17 2.36 -20.50
CA ASN A 392 -65.56 1.27 -19.59
C ASN A 392 -66.51 0.25 -20.24
N ASP A 393 -67.22 0.64 -21.26
CA ASP A 393 -68.10 -0.22 -22.05
C ASP A 393 -67.39 -0.98 -23.17
N GLY A 394 -66.04 -0.84 -23.27
CA GLY A 394 -65.19 -1.44 -24.31
C GLY A 394 -65.17 -0.65 -25.62
N THR A 395 -65.79 0.49 -25.72
CA THR A 395 -65.70 1.36 -26.90
C THR A 395 -64.33 2.00 -27.04
N PRO A 396 -63.63 1.85 -28.18
CA PRO A 396 -62.34 2.48 -28.38
C PRO A 396 -62.46 4.00 -28.48
N TYR A 397 -61.56 4.71 -27.83
CA TYR A 397 -61.41 6.16 -28.00
C TYR A 397 -60.06 6.53 -28.61
N THR A 398 -60.01 7.65 -29.26
CA THR A 398 -58.81 8.24 -29.82
C THR A 398 -58.81 9.74 -29.53
N SER A 399 -57.74 10.25 -28.88
CA SER A 399 -57.62 11.68 -28.59
C SER A 399 -56.28 12.19 -29.10
N HIS A 400 -56.29 13.24 -29.90
CA HIS A 400 -55.10 13.86 -30.40
C HIS A 400 -54.70 15.05 -29.48
N VAL A 401 -53.41 15.06 -29.08
CA VAL A 401 -52.82 16.07 -28.18
C VAL A 401 -51.59 16.70 -28.79
N ASP A 402 -51.40 18.01 -28.60
CA ASP A 402 -50.25 18.71 -29.15
C ASP A 402 -48.99 18.47 -28.29
N ARG A 403 -49.15 18.20 -26.99
CA ARG A 403 -48.09 17.97 -26.05
C ARG A 403 -48.43 16.82 -25.15
N TRP A 404 -47.49 15.86 -25.02
CA TRP A 404 -47.58 14.71 -24.19
C TRP A 404 -46.37 14.61 -23.25
N MET A 405 -46.60 14.41 -21.96
CA MET A 405 -45.58 14.28 -20.93
C MET A 405 -45.98 13.13 -19.99
N GLU A 406 -45.48 11.92 -20.27
CA GLU A 406 -45.81 10.73 -19.54
C GLU A 406 -45.02 10.61 -18.22
N PHE A 407 -45.71 10.21 -17.13
CA PHE A 407 -45.10 10.00 -15.83
C PHE A 407 -45.52 8.72 -15.13
N ASP A 408 -46.59 8.03 -15.58
CA ASP A 408 -47.15 6.86 -14.92
C ASP A 408 -47.92 5.92 -15.90
N ASN A 409 -47.21 4.97 -16.54
CA ASN A 409 -47.78 3.85 -17.33
C ASN A 409 -49.01 4.24 -18.18
N GLY A 410 -48.80 5.08 -19.13
CA GLY A 410 -49.85 5.59 -20.02
C GLY A 410 -50.62 6.79 -19.47
N ASN A 411 -50.28 7.28 -18.28
CA ASN A 411 -50.83 8.52 -17.74
C ASN A 411 -49.77 9.66 -17.85
N GLY A 412 -50.20 10.78 -18.36
CA GLY A 412 -49.36 11.95 -18.58
C GLY A 412 -50.08 13.27 -18.45
N PHE A 413 -49.35 14.36 -18.46
CA PHE A 413 -49.87 15.71 -18.65
C PHE A 413 -50.04 15.96 -20.14
N HIS A 414 -51.17 16.52 -20.53
CA HIS A 414 -51.41 16.91 -21.93
C HIS A 414 -52.44 18.01 -22.07
N ASP A 415 -52.48 18.69 -23.22
CA ASP A 415 -53.51 19.65 -23.56
C ASP A 415 -54.82 18.90 -23.86
N ALA A 416 -55.95 19.50 -23.46
CA ALA A 416 -57.30 18.96 -23.71
C ALA A 416 -58.21 20.01 -24.33
N LYS A 417 -58.09 20.16 -25.65
CA LYS A 417 -58.88 21.11 -26.47
C LYS A 417 -60.37 20.86 -26.36
N TRP A 418 -60.78 19.60 -26.20
CA TRP A 418 -62.19 19.17 -26.11
C TRP A 418 -62.91 19.65 -24.85
N ARG A 419 -62.15 20.15 -23.85
CA ARG A 419 -62.75 20.68 -22.61
C ARG A 419 -63.18 22.16 -22.73
N TYR A 420 -62.89 22.82 -23.88
CA TYR A 420 -63.38 24.15 -24.19
C TYR A 420 -63.09 25.20 -23.08
N GLY A 421 -62.02 25.06 -22.35
CA GLY A 421 -61.65 25.95 -21.25
C GLY A 421 -62.26 25.61 -19.91
N VAL A 422 -63.00 24.50 -19.77
CA VAL A 422 -63.60 24.08 -18.53
C VAL A 422 -62.70 23.10 -17.78
N PHE A 423 -62.04 23.60 -16.70
CA PHE A 423 -61.10 22.85 -15.90
C PHE A 423 -61.28 23.14 -14.41
N GLY A 424 -60.81 22.24 -13.56
CA GLY A 424 -60.83 22.40 -12.09
C GLY A 424 -62.13 21.92 -11.43
N GLY A 425 -62.29 22.22 -10.16
CA GLY A 425 -63.46 21.91 -9.37
C GLY A 425 -63.71 20.39 -9.23
N ASP A 426 -64.97 20.00 -9.20
CA ASP A 426 -65.39 18.61 -9.01
C ASP A 426 -65.55 17.78 -10.30
N ILE A 427 -65.12 18.32 -11.44
CA ILE A 427 -65.22 17.67 -12.76
C ILE A 427 -64.65 16.24 -12.72
N TYR A 428 -63.45 16.04 -12.09
CA TYR A 428 -62.79 14.75 -12.02
C TYR A 428 -63.61 13.66 -11.30
N LYS A 429 -64.60 14.03 -10.53
CA LYS A 429 -65.42 13.07 -9.81
C LYS A 429 -66.32 12.24 -10.73
N THR A 430 -66.83 12.83 -11.81
CA THR A 430 -67.81 12.24 -12.68
C THR A 430 -67.51 12.37 -14.18
N ASP A 431 -66.73 13.38 -14.61
CA ASP A 431 -66.33 13.65 -15.99
C ASP A 431 -64.79 13.89 -16.09
N GLY A 432 -64.03 13.03 -15.39
CA GLY A 432 -62.58 13.01 -15.42
C GLY A 432 -62.00 12.34 -16.67
N SER A 433 -60.69 12.25 -16.75
CA SER A 433 -59.97 11.52 -17.78
C SER A 433 -59.86 10.01 -17.44
N HIS A 434 -59.16 9.21 -18.24
CA HIS A 434 -58.83 7.82 -17.98
C HIS A 434 -57.56 7.64 -17.07
N GLY A 435 -57.17 8.69 -16.34
CA GLY A 435 -55.98 8.72 -15.45
C GLY A 435 -55.03 9.86 -15.74
N CYS A 436 -55.03 10.39 -16.95
CA CYS A 436 -54.24 11.50 -17.40
C CYS A 436 -54.61 12.82 -16.71
N VAL A 437 -53.75 13.82 -16.83
CA VAL A 437 -53.97 15.17 -16.31
C VAL A 437 -54.20 16.11 -17.48
N ASN A 438 -55.49 16.39 -17.73
CA ASN A 438 -55.94 17.29 -18.77
C ASN A 438 -55.67 18.73 -18.36
N MET A 439 -55.03 19.50 -19.24
CA MET A 439 -54.65 20.91 -19.01
C MET A 439 -55.13 21.84 -20.11
N PRO A 440 -55.29 23.13 -19.81
CA PRO A 440 -55.44 24.18 -20.85
C PRO A 440 -54.28 24.14 -21.86
N VAL A 441 -54.54 24.39 -23.12
CA VAL A 441 -53.56 24.27 -24.24
C VAL A 441 -52.30 25.13 -23.98
N ASP A 442 -52.48 26.35 -23.57
CA ASP A 442 -51.39 27.28 -23.28
C ASP A 442 -50.54 26.81 -22.08
N LYS A 443 -51.16 26.23 -21.07
CA LYS A 443 -50.54 25.69 -19.88
C LYS A 443 -49.75 24.41 -20.14
N ALA A 444 -50.35 23.50 -20.89
CA ALA A 444 -49.66 22.26 -21.30
C ALA A 444 -48.42 22.60 -22.20
N LYS A 445 -48.57 23.55 -23.11
CA LYS A 445 -47.43 24.06 -23.91
C LYS A 445 -46.35 24.69 -23.03
N PHE A 446 -46.73 25.51 -22.04
CA PHE A 446 -45.79 26.13 -21.12
C PHE A 446 -45.07 25.08 -20.29
N LEU A 447 -45.80 24.10 -19.71
CA LEU A 447 -45.23 22.99 -18.93
C LEU A 447 -44.20 22.23 -19.77
N TYR A 448 -44.56 21.78 -20.96
CA TYR A 448 -43.70 21.04 -21.90
C TYR A 448 -42.40 21.80 -22.21
N SER A 449 -42.46 23.11 -22.37
CA SER A 449 -41.29 23.94 -22.73
C SER A 449 -40.36 24.24 -21.54
N ASN A 450 -40.74 23.92 -20.32
CA ASN A 450 -40.01 24.24 -19.11
C ASN A 450 -39.57 23.04 -18.25
N ILE A 451 -39.84 21.82 -18.74
CA ILE A 451 -39.42 20.58 -18.07
C ILE A 451 -38.57 19.72 -19.00
N TRP A 452 -38.00 18.63 -18.49
CA TRP A 452 -37.18 17.67 -19.23
C TRP A 452 -37.45 16.24 -18.70
N LEU A 453 -36.90 15.23 -19.38
CA LEU A 453 -36.98 13.84 -18.93
C LEU A 453 -36.30 13.69 -17.56
N GLY A 454 -36.96 13.01 -16.65
CA GLY A 454 -36.55 12.88 -15.26
C GLY A 454 -37.08 13.97 -14.31
N TYR A 455 -37.87 14.92 -14.81
CA TYR A 455 -38.50 15.97 -13.98
C TYR A 455 -39.44 15.35 -12.94
N THR A 456 -39.23 15.69 -11.66
CA THR A 456 -40.00 15.11 -10.53
C THR A 456 -41.47 15.55 -10.60
N VAL A 457 -42.38 14.59 -10.37
CA VAL A 457 -43.84 14.81 -10.31
C VAL A 457 -44.34 14.33 -8.96
N ILE A 458 -44.97 15.23 -8.20
CA ILE A 458 -45.55 14.95 -6.87
C ILE A 458 -47.04 15.07 -6.96
N ILE A 459 -47.78 13.96 -6.72
CA ILE A 459 -49.23 13.88 -6.81
C ILE A 459 -49.82 13.48 -5.46
N TYR A 460 -50.71 14.27 -4.95
CA TYR A 460 -51.38 14.03 -3.66
C TYR A 460 -52.84 14.45 -3.66
N LYS A 461 -53.53 14.19 -2.56
CA LYS A 461 -54.88 14.72 -2.19
C LYS A 461 -54.78 15.53 -0.93
N SER A 462 -55.19 16.81 -0.97
CA SER A 462 -55.24 17.68 0.18
C SER A 462 -56.44 17.44 1.11
#